data_ca0c3c8e24a308a5e85dced12d197983
#
_entry.id   ca0c3c8e24a308a5e85dced12d197983
#
_cell.length_a   1.000
_cell.length_b   1.000
_cell.length_c   1.000
_cell.angle_alpha   90.00
_cell.angle_beta   90.00
_cell.angle_gamma   90.00
#
_symmetry.space_group_name_H-M   'P 1'
#
loop_
_entity.id
_entity.type
_entity.pdbx_description
1 polymer ?
#
loop_
_entity_poly.entity_id
_entity_poly.type
_entity_poly.pdbx_seq_one_letter_code
_entity_poly.pdbx_strand_id
1 'polypeptide(L)'
;MGQYSNLSSQIQAFTSENNSEMVFLFDSLLLSLKTASRHAGTPTILRATPSMKHAQNLAGFLEKALLKLPVPSLHNHIRDLFDYVNRSLEENIRVPVEDELQELVQLTQELRKGIRSLLDNESIRSVPETNTGSKRNFSTSL
;
A
#
# COMPACT_ATOMS: atom_id res chain seq x y z
N MET A 1 -20.56 15.46 14.12
CA MET A 1 -20.98 14.15 14.03
C MET A 1 -21.07 13.63 12.64
N GLY A 2 -21.76 14.30 11.78
CA GLY A 2 -22.00 13.82 10.44
C GLY A 2 -20.74 13.52 9.66
N GLN A 3 -19.71 14.32 9.83
CA GLN A 3 -18.49 14.12 9.07
C GLN A 3 -17.78 12.82 9.44
N TYR A 4 -17.73 12.49 10.71
CA TYR A 4 -17.11 11.25 11.12
C TYR A 4 -17.89 10.04 10.64
N SER A 5 -19.21 10.10 10.75
CA SER A 5 -20.04 9.00 10.26
C SER A 5 -19.87 8.80 8.78
N ASN A 6 -19.84 9.90 8.03
CA ASN A 6 -19.66 9.82 6.58
C ASN A 6 -18.30 9.26 6.22
N LEU A 7 -17.25 9.70 6.91
CA LEU A 7 -15.91 9.24 6.64
C LEU A 7 -15.79 7.74 6.91
N SER A 8 -16.30 7.28 8.06
CA SER A 8 -16.25 5.86 8.38
C SER A 8 -17.03 5.03 7.38
N SER A 9 -18.22 5.51 6.98
CA SER A 9 -19.01 4.81 5.97
C SER A 9 -18.30 4.74 4.64
N GLN A 10 -17.63 5.83 4.26
CA GLN A 10 -16.90 5.87 2.99
C GLN A 10 -15.73 4.90 3.02
N ILE A 11 -15.01 4.81 4.14
CA ILE A 11 -13.91 3.89 4.27
C ILE A 11 -14.41 2.45 4.23
N GLN A 12 -15.53 2.17 4.90
CA GLN A 12 -16.11 0.83 4.86
C GLN A 12 -16.56 0.46 3.46
N ALA A 13 -17.18 1.39 2.75
CA ALA A 13 -17.59 1.16 1.37
C ALA A 13 -16.38 0.90 0.49
N PHE A 14 -15.31 1.70 0.67
CA PHE A 14 -14.07 1.48 -0.07
C PHE A 14 -13.53 0.08 0.19
N THR A 15 -13.47 -0.32 1.47
CA THR A 15 -12.96 -1.63 1.85
C THR A 15 -13.81 -2.75 1.24
N SER A 16 -15.12 -2.63 1.31
CA SER A 16 -16.00 -3.65 0.75
C SER A 16 -15.85 -3.81 -0.73
N GLU A 17 -15.77 -2.69 -1.45
CA GLU A 17 -15.76 -2.72 -2.90
C GLU A 17 -14.40 -2.94 -3.48
N ASN A 18 -13.35 -2.43 -2.81
CA ASN A 18 -12.02 -2.37 -3.40
C ASN A 18 -10.97 -3.20 -2.67
N ASN A 19 -11.34 -3.83 -1.58
CA ASN A 19 -10.35 -4.55 -0.79
C ASN A 19 -9.64 -5.63 -1.60
N SER A 20 -10.39 -6.41 -2.37
CA SER A 20 -9.79 -7.48 -3.17
C SER A 20 -8.86 -6.93 -4.23
N GLU A 21 -9.27 -5.83 -4.87
CA GLU A 21 -8.43 -5.19 -5.89
C GLU A 21 -7.16 -4.65 -5.26
N MET A 22 -7.29 -4.00 -4.10
CA MET A 22 -6.13 -3.42 -3.42
C MET A 22 -5.15 -4.50 -2.98
N VAL A 23 -5.65 -5.60 -2.41
CA VAL A 23 -4.81 -6.73 -2.02
C VAL A 23 -4.08 -7.29 -3.24
N PHE A 24 -4.81 -7.47 -4.33
CA PHE A 24 -4.22 -8.00 -5.57
C PHE A 24 -3.11 -7.08 -6.07
N LEU A 25 -3.34 -5.76 -6.06
CA LEU A 25 -2.36 -4.81 -6.54
C LEU A 25 -1.11 -4.79 -5.67
N PHE A 26 -1.27 -4.82 -4.34
CA PHE A 26 -0.13 -4.90 -3.43
C PHE A 26 0.66 -6.19 -3.63
N ASP A 27 -0.04 -7.32 -3.70
CA ASP A 27 0.64 -8.61 -3.86
C ASP A 27 1.37 -8.68 -5.20
N SER A 28 0.74 -8.19 -6.27
CA SER A 28 1.34 -8.22 -7.59
C SER A 28 2.54 -7.29 -7.67
N LEU A 29 2.45 -6.10 -7.07
CA LEU A 29 3.56 -5.16 -7.04
C LEU A 29 4.73 -5.75 -6.27
N LEU A 30 4.46 -6.31 -5.09
CA LEU A 30 5.50 -6.93 -4.28
C LEU A 30 6.18 -8.07 -5.03
N LEU A 31 5.41 -8.91 -5.71
CA LEU A 31 5.97 -10.01 -6.48
C LEU A 31 6.86 -9.50 -7.60
N SER A 32 6.42 -8.48 -8.31
CA SER A 32 7.20 -7.90 -9.41
C SER A 32 8.51 -7.29 -8.91
N LEU A 33 8.46 -6.58 -7.78
CA LEU A 33 9.65 -5.98 -7.20
C LEU A 33 10.62 -7.05 -6.69
N LYS A 34 10.10 -8.09 -6.04
CA LYS A 34 10.94 -9.19 -5.55
C LYS A 34 11.59 -9.93 -6.71
N THR A 35 10.86 -10.14 -7.79
CA THR A 35 11.38 -10.81 -8.97
C THR A 35 12.49 -9.98 -9.60
N ALA A 36 12.27 -8.66 -9.72
CA ALA A 36 13.28 -7.77 -10.26
C ALA A 36 14.54 -7.77 -9.40
N SER A 37 14.37 -7.70 -8.08
CA SER A 37 15.50 -7.71 -7.15
C SER A 37 16.30 -8.99 -7.28
N ARG A 38 15.61 -10.12 -7.37
CA ARG A 38 16.28 -11.42 -7.50
C ARG A 38 17.11 -11.50 -8.77
N HIS A 39 16.56 -11.04 -9.90
CA HIS A 39 17.29 -11.08 -11.16
C HIS A 39 18.43 -10.07 -11.21
N ALA A 40 18.26 -8.91 -10.56
CA ALA A 40 19.30 -7.89 -10.55
C ALA A 40 20.58 -8.39 -9.90
N GLY A 41 20.47 -9.31 -8.93
CA GLY A 41 21.65 -9.84 -8.25
C GLY A 41 22.24 -11.08 -8.88
N THR A 42 21.84 -11.44 -10.11
CA THR A 42 22.27 -12.69 -10.75
C THR A 42 22.70 -12.43 -12.19
N PRO A 43 23.28 -13.44 -12.86
CA PRO A 43 23.59 -13.31 -14.28
C PRO A 43 22.39 -13.08 -15.18
N THR A 44 21.16 -13.27 -14.65
CA THR A 44 19.94 -13.04 -15.42
C THR A 44 19.42 -11.62 -15.23
N ILE A 45 20.33 -10.67 -15.00
CA ILE A 45 19.97 -9.28 -14.69
C ILE A 45 19.07 -8.63 -15.74
N LEU A 46 19.23 -9.00 -17.02
CA LEU A 46 18.39 -8.44 -18.06
C LEU A 46 16.91 -8.82 -17.92
N ARG A 47 16.61 -9.87 -17.15
CA ARG A 47 15.24 -10.26 -16.91
C ARG A 47 14.54 -9.38 -15.87
N ALA A 48 15.32 -8.54 -15.17
CA ALA A 48 14.73 -7.61 -14.21
C ALA A 48 13.90 -6.53 -14.90
N THR A 49 14.26 -6.14 -16.12
CA THR A 49 13.59 -5.04 -16.82
C THR A 49 12.08 -5.26 -17.01
N PRO A 50 11.63 -6.41 -17.54
CA PRO A 50 10.19 -6.61 -17.68
C PRO A 50 9.45 -6.56 -16.35
N SER A 51 10.05 -7.10 -15.29
CA SER A 51 9.44 -7.07 -13.97
C SER A 51 9.33 -5.65 -13.44
N MET A 52 10.35 -4.81 -13.67
CA MET A 52 10.32 -3.43 -13.25
C MET A 52 9.30 -2.60 -14.02
N LYS A 53 9.17 -2.84 -15.32
CA LYS A 53 8.15 -2.15 -16.10
C LYS A 53 6.75 -2.55 -15.66
N HIS A 54 6.57 -3.82 -15.37
CA HIS A 54 5.30 -4.30 -14.83
C HIS A 54 5.02 -3.65 -13.47
N ALA A 55 6.05 -3.55 -12.62
CA ALA A 55 5.92 -2.89 -11.32
C ALA A 55 5.52 -1.43 -11.47
N GLN A 56 6.05 -0.71 -12.46
CA GLN A 56 5.66 0.68 -12.72
C GLN A 56 4.17 0.78 -13.03
N ASN A 57 3.67 -0.12 -13.86
CA ASN A 57 2.25 -0.11 -14.20
C ASN A 57 1.39 -0.42 -12.98
N LEU A 58 1.79 -1.42 -12.20
CA LEU A 58 1.05 -1.78 -10.99
C LEU A 58 1.08 -0.65 -9.96
N ALA A 59 2.23 0.02 -9.82
CA ALA A 59 2.35 1.13 -8.89
C ALA A 59 1.40 2.27 -9.29
N GLY A 60 1.25 2.52 -10.59
CA GLY A 60 0.31 3.53 -11.06
C GLY A 60 -1.13 3.18 -10.72
N PHE A 61 -1.52 1.94 -10.92
CA PHE A 61 -2.88 1.51 -10.56
C PHE A 61 -3.10 1.55 -9.05
N LEU A 62 -2.10 1.12 -8.28
CA LEU A 62 -2.22 1.11 -6.83
C LEU A 62 -2.30 2.53 -6.28
N GLU A 63 -1.50 3.45 -6.81
CA GLU A 63 -1.56 4.84 -6.39
C GLU A 63 -2.96 5.41 -6.63
N LYS A 64 -3.53 5.16 -7.80
CA LYS A 64 -4.88 5.64 -8.10
C LYS A 64 -5.90 5.05 -7.15
N ALA A 65 -5.77 3.77 -6.82
CA ALA A 65 -6.69 3.13 -5.89
C ALA A 65 -6.58 3.75 -4.51
N LEU A 66 -5.35 4.01 -4.04
CA LEU A 66 -5.13 4.58 -2.72
C LEU A 66 -5.59 6.04 -2.63
N LEU A 67 -5.50 6.79 -3.73
CA LEU A 67 -5.97 8.18 -3.73
C LEU A 67 -7.48 8.29 -3.69
N LYS A 68 -8.20 7.18 -3.85
CA LYS A 68 -9.64 7.17 -3.65
C LYS A 68 -10.03 7.04 -2.18
N LEU A 69 -9.07 6.73 -1.30
CA LEU A 69 -9.37 6.69 0.12
C LEU A 69 -9.86 8.06 0.59
N PRO A 70 -10.95 8.11 1.35
CA PRO A 70 -11.52 9.40 1.80
C PRO A 70 -10.76 9.94 3.02
N VAL A 71 -9.43 9.99 2.92
CA VAL A 71 -8.57 10.52 3.97
C VAL A 71 -7.58 11.46 3.30
N PRO A 72 -7.97 12.73 3.07
CA PRO A 72 -7.13 13.66 2.31
C PRO A 72 -5.73 13.86 2.89
N SER A 73 -5.58 13.71 4.20
CA SER A 73 -4.28 13.89 4.83
C SER A 73 -3.25 12.87 4.37
N LEU A 74 -3.69 11.75 3.80
CA LEU A 74 -2.78 10.73 3.30
C LEU A 74 -2.36 10.96 1.87
N HIS A 75 -3.11 11.79 1.13
CA HIS A 75 -2.91 11.88 -0.31
C HIS A 75 -1.52 12.39 -0.68
N ASN A 76 -1.00 13.38 0.06
CA ASN A 76 0.34 13.89 -0.22
C ASN A 76 1.41 12.84 0.06
N HIS A 77 1.26 12.10 1.16
CA HIS A 77 2.21 11.02 1.48
C HIS A 77 2.20 9.94 0.41
N ILE A 78 1.01 9.59 -0.06
CA ILE A 78 0.88 8.57 -1.10
C ILE A 78 1.55 9.05 -2.39
N ARG A 79 1.29 10.29 -2.79
CA ARG A 79 1.91 10.83 -3.99
C ARG A 79 3.42 10.88 -3.89
N ASP A 80 3.94 11.36 -2.75
CA ASP A 80 5.38 11.47 -2.56
C ASP A 80 6.04 10.11 -2.58
N LEU A 81 5.43 9.12 -1.94
CA LEU A 81 5.98 7.78 -1.91
C LEU A 81 6.02 7.18 -3.32
N PHE A 82 4.91 7.28 -4.06
CA PHE A 82 4.88 6.69 -5.40
C PHE A 82 5.72 7.46 -6.39
N ASP A 83 5.93 8.77 -6.18
CA ASP A 83 6.92 9.52 -6.95
C ASP A 83 8.31 8.93 -6.74
N TYR A 84 8.65 8.65 -5.49
CA TYR A 84 9.94 8.04 -5.16
C TYR A 84 10.07 6.66 -5.80
N VAL A 85 9.02 5.84 -5.68
CA VAL A 85 9.03 4.49 -6.24
C VAL A 85 9.22 4.56 -7.75
N ASN A 86 8.49 5.43 -8.42
CA ASN A 86 8.58 5.54 -9.88
C ASN A 86 9.94 6.03 -10.34
N ARG A 87 10.52 7.01 -9.66
CA ARG A 87 11.85 7.49 -10.01
C ARG A 87 12.91 6.41 -9.79
N SER A 88 12.79 5.69 -8.69
CA SER A 88 13.73 4.62 -8.39
C SER A 88 13.64 3.51 -9.43
N LEU A 89 12.41 3.14 -9.83
CA LEU A 89 12.23 2.13 -10.87
C LEU A 89 12.78 2.60 -12.21
N GLU A 90 12.56 3.87 -12.54
CA GLU A 90 13.06 4.44 -13.79
C GLU A 90 14.59 4.32 -13.86
N GLU A 91 15.26 4.65 -12.77
CA GLU A 91 16.71 4.54 -12.70
C GLU A 91 17.16 3.09 -12.78
N ASN A 92 16.44 2.20 -12.09
CA ASN A 92 16.81 0.79 -12.05
C ASN A 92 16.52 0.06 -13.35
N ILE A 93 15.59 0.57 -14.16
CA ILE A 93 15.39 0.01 -15.50
C ILE A 93 16.64 0.20 -16.34
N ARG A 94 17.33 1.33 -16.15
CA ARG A 94 18.57 1.58 -16.88
C ARG A 94 19.72 0.79 -16.30
N VAL A 95 19.89 0.80 -14.98
CA VAL A 95 20.96 0.08 -14.30
C VAL A 95 20.37 -0.56 -13.04
N PRO A 96 19.96 -1.83 -13.09
CA PRO A 96 19.35 -2.48 -11.93
C PRO A 96 20.34 -2.63 -10.79
N VAL A 97 19.90 -2.24 -9.59
CA VAL A 97 20.68 -2.36 -8.36
C VAL A 97 19.85 -3.14 -7.35
N GLU A 98 20.34 -4.31 -6.99
CA GLU A 98 19.58 -5.23 -6.13
C GLU A 98 19.14 -4.59 -4.83
N ASP A 99 20.06 -3.89 -4.16
CA ASP A 99 19.74 -3.29 -2.85
C ASP A 99 18.66 -2.23 -2.95
N GLU A 100 18.68 -1.45 -4.03
CA GLU A 100 17.65 -0.42 -4.23
C GLU A 100 16.29 -1.04 -4.49
N LEU A 101 16.25 -2.11 -5.27
CA LEU A 101 14.99 -2.82 -5.52
C LEU A 101 14.48 -3.48 -4.25
N GLN A 102 15.39 -4.01 -3.43
CA GLN A 102 15.00 -4.59 -2.14
C GLN A 102 14.43 -3.54 -1.21
N GLU A 103 14.97 -2.33 -1.25
CA GLU A 103 14.43 -1.21 -0.47
C GLU A 103 13.00 -0.91 -0.90
N LEU A 104 12.72 -0.93 -2.20
CA LEU A 104 11.36 -0.70 -2.69
C LEU A 104 10.40 -1.79 -2.20
N VAL A 105 10.87 -3.03 -2.11
CA VAL A 105 10.08 -4.11 -1.54
C VAL A 105 9.69 -3.77 -0.10
N GLN A 106 10.67 -3.33 0.70
CA GLN A 106 10.42 -3.00 2.10
C GLN A 106 9.46 -1.83 2.24
N LEU A 107 9.65 -0.78 1.45
CA LEU A 107 8.76 0.38 1.47
C LEU A 107 7.33 -0.01 1.13
N THR A 108 7.16 -0.87 0.14
CA THR A 108 5.83 -1.32 -0.28
C THR A 108 5.18 -2.15 0.82
N GLN A 109 5.95 -3.01 1.48
CA GLN A 109 5.44 -3.80 2.60
C GLN A 109 5.00 -2.91 3.76
N GLU A 110 5.78 -1.88 4.06
CA GLU A 110 5.43 -0.95 5.13
C GLU A 110 4.19 -0.14 4.79
N LEU A 111 4.07 0.29 3.54
CA LEU A 111 2.88 0.99 3.10
C LEU A 111 1.66 0.09 3.25
N ARG A 112 1.77 -1.17 2.83
CA ARG A 112 0.67 -2.12 2.95
C ARG A 112 0.22 -2.27 4.39
N LYS A 113 1.18 -2.39 5.31
CA LYS A 113 0.86 -2.50 6.74
C LYS A 113 0.16 -1.24 7.24
N GLY A 114 0.66 -0.07 6.85
CA GLY A 114 0.08 1.19 7.28
C GLY A 114 -1.35 1.36 6.80
N ILE A 115 -1.61 1.01 5.54
CA ILE A 115 -2.96 1.12 4.98
C ILE A 115 -3.89 0.13 5.68
N ARG A 116 -3.42 -1.10 5.93
CA ARG A 116 -4.25 -2.09 6.63
C ARG A 116 -4.60 -1.62 8.04
N SER A 117 -3.61 -1.09 8.76
CA SER A 117 -3.86 -0.57 10.11
C SER A 117 -4.87 0.57 10.09
N LEU A 118 -4.74 1.46 9.11
CA LEU A 118 -5.67 2.58 8.99
C LEU A 118 -7.10 2.09 8.76
N LEU A 119 -7.28 1.15 7.84
CA LEU A 119 -8.59 0.64 7.51
C LEU A 119 -9.19 -0.13 8.70
N ASP A 120 -8.37 -0.90 9.39
CA ASP A 120 -8.84 -1.63 10.57
C ASP A 120 -9.26 -0.67 11.68
N ASN A 121 -8.48 0.36 11.92
CA ASN A 121 -8.79 1.35 12.95
C ASN A 121 -10.08 2.09 12.63
N GLU A 122 -10.28 2.48 11.38
CA GLU A 122 -11.51 3.18 11.00
C GLU A 122 -12.72 2.26 11.10
N SER A 123 -12.54 0.99 10.75
CA SER A 123 -13.61 0.02 10.91
C SER A 123 -13.99 -0.15 12.37
N ILE A 124 -13.01 -0.19 13.27
CA ILE A 124 -13.26 -0.29 14.69
C ILE A 124 -14.00 0.95 15.17
N ARG A 125 -13.60 2.13 14.72
CA ARG A 125 -14.26 3.36 15.13
C ARG A 125 -15.71 3.41 14.71
N SER A 126 -16.06 2.74 13.64
CA SER A 126 -17.42 2.75 13.15
C SER A 126 -18.32 1.76 13.89
N VAL A 127 -17.76 0.91 14.74
CA VAL A 127 -18.54 -0.05 15.51
C VAL A 127 -19.27 0.69 16.63
N PRO A 128 -20.54 0.34 16.88
CA PRO A 128 -21.29 1.01 17.93
C PRO A 128 -20.64 0.89 19.30
N GLU A 129 -20.92 1.87 20.12
CA GLU A 129 -20.29 1.94 21.41
C GLU A 129 -20.73 0.88 22.38
N THR A 130 -21.71 0.14 22.06
CA THR A 130 -22.14 -0.90 22.94
C THR A 130 -21.04 -1.84 23.27
N ASN A 131 -20.04 -1.77 22.56
CA ASN A 131 -18.98 -2.59 22.78
C ASN A 131 -18.10 -2.22 23.79
N THR A 132 -18.21 -1.43 24.43
CA THR A 132 -17.32 -1.03 25.24
C THR A 132 -16.75 -1.70 26.19
N GLY A 133 -16.80 -2.05 26.18
CA GLY A 133 -16.27 -2.35 26.78
C GLY A 133 -15.37 -2.52 27.17
N SER A 134 -15.41 -2.43 27.19
CA SER A 134 -14.70 -2.48 27.54
C SER A 134 -13.84 -2.54 27.85
N LYS A 135 -13.66 -2.41 27.82
CA LYS A 135 -12.92 -2.40 27.84
C LYS A 135 -12.06 -2.65 28.02
N ARG A 136 -11.89 -2.57 27.96
CA ARG A 136 -11.25 -2.85 27.84
C ARG A 136 -10.55 -3.23 27.94
N ASN A 137 -10.44 -3.34 27.97
CA ASN A 137 -9.84 -3.67 27.76
C ASN A 137 -9.24 -3.94 27.52
N PHE A 138 -9.18 -3.92 27.39
CA PHE A 138 -8.64 -4.04 26.77
C PHE A 138 -7.96 -3.86 26.80
N SER A 139 -7.82 -3.87 26.93
CA SER A 139 -7.25 -3.60 26.63
C SER A 139 -6.66 -3.17 26.58
N THR A 140 -6.56 -2.90 26.79
CA THR A 140 -6.14 -2.47 26.49
C THR A 140 -5.87 -1.94 26.44
N SER A 141 -5.83 -1.76 26.73
CA SER A 141 -5.79 -1.29 26.48
C SER A 141 -5.68 -0.90 26.50
N LEU A 142 -5.71 -0.71 26.72
CA LEU A 142 -5.83 -0.45 26.49
C LEU A 142 -5.60 -0.37 26.52
#